data_c34c2cfe51ba9d107ecef1b5c19607b2
#
_entry.id   c34c2cfe51ba9d107ecef1b5c19607b2
#
_cell.length_a   1.000
_cell.length_b   1.000
_cell.length_c   1.000
_cell.angle_alpha   90.00
_cell.angle_beta   90.00
_cell.angle_gamma   90.00
#
_symmetry.space_group_name_H-M   'P 1'
#
loop_
_entity.id
_entity.type
_entity.pdbx_description
1 polymer ?
#
loop_
_entity_poly.entity_id
_entity_poly.type
_entity_poly.pdbx_seq_one_letter_code
_entity_poly.pdbx_strand_id
1 'polypeptide(L)'
;VSTLFEPLTLRELTIPNRVWMPPMCQYSAAPEGPSTGAPNDWHFAHYAARAAGGTGLIVVEATAVSPEGRISPYDLGIWNDTQVEAFRRITR
;
A
#
# COMPACT_ATOMS: atom_id res chain seq x y z
N VAL A 1 -17.30 1.64 -27.16
CA VAL A 1 -16.63 0.62 -26.34
C VAL A 1 -15.61 1.31 -25.44
N SER A 2 -15.71 1.05 -24.15
CA SER A 2 -14.80 1.63 -23.16
C SER A 2 -13.52 0.80 -23.04
N THR A 3 -12.37 1.48 -23.01
CA THR A 3 -11.08 0.83 -22.72
C THR A 3 -10.80 0.71 -21.21
N LEU A 4 -11.63 1.35 -20.38
CA LEU A 4 -11.41 1.42 -18.92
C LEU A 4 -11.31 0.05 -18.25
N PHE A 5 -12.12 -0.91 -18.70
CA PHE A 5 -12.16 -2.25 -18.14
C PHE A 5 -11.36 -3.27 -18.94
N GLU A 6 -10.59 -2.83 -19.93
CA GLU A 6 -9.70 -3.71 -20.67
C GLU A 6 -8.40 -3.95 -19.90
N PRO A 7 -7.86 -5.17 -19.97
CA PRO A 7 -6.57 -5.46 -19.32
C PRO A 7 -5.45 -4.66 -19.94
N LEU A 8 -4.42 -4.42 -19.13
CA LEU A 8 -3.15 -3.83 -19.56
C LEU A 8 -2.04 -4.76 -19.13
N THR A 9 -1.20 -5.17 -20.09
CA THR A 9 -0.07 -6.03 -19.80
C THR A 9 1.21 -5.21 -19.81
N LEU A 10 1.93 -5.25 -18.68
CA LEU A 10 3.25 -4.65 -18.53
C LEU A 10 4.24 -5.79 -18.29
N ARG A 11 5.00 -6.11 -19.34
CA ARG A 11 5.89 -7.28 -19.37
C ARG A 11 5.07 -8.55 -19.05
N GLU A 12 5.33 -9.22 -17.92
CA GLU A 12 4.64 -10.45 -17.53
C GLU A 12 3.42 -10.21 -16.63
N LEU A 13 3.19 -8.97 -16.23
CA LEU A 13 2.05 -8.62 -15.36
C LEU A 13 0.88 -8.14 -16.20
N THR A 14 -0.25 -8.83 -16.07
CA THR A 14 -1.50 -8.38 -16.68
C THR A 14 -2.38 -7.78 -15.60
N ILE A 15 -2.65 -6.48 -15.73
CA ILE A 15 -3.51 -5.72 -14.83
C ILE A 15 -4.93 -5.79 -15.41
N PRO A 16 -5.93 -6.24 -14.61
CA PRO A 16 -7.24 -6.59 -15.14
C PRO A 16 -8.07 -5.41 -15.67
N ASN A 17 -7.78 -4.20 -15.22
CA ASN A 17 -8.46 -2.99 -15.70
C ASN A 17 -7.58 -1.77 -15.51
N ARG A 18 -8.09 -0.61 -15.90
CA ARG A 18 -7.32 0.64 -15.87
C ARG A 18 -7.79 1.62 -14.80
N VAL A 19 -8.54 1.11 -13.83
CA VAL A 19 -8.90 1.85 -12.62
C VAL A 19 -7.85 1.56 -11.56
N TRP A 20 -7.00 2.54 -11.28
CA TRP A 20 -5.85 2.38 -10.39
C TRP A 20 -5.95 3.34 -9.22
N MET A 21 -5.53 2.86 -8.07
CA MET A 21 -5.46 3.69 -6.87
C MET A 21 -4.08 4.33 -6.77
N PRO A 22 -3.98 5.66 -6.79
CA PRO A 22 -2.69 6.33 -6.59
C PRO A 22 -2.23 6.24 -5.14
N PRO A 23 -0.94 6.52 -4.86
CA PRO A 23 -0.43 6.49 -3.49
C PRO A 23 -0.98 7.66 -2.67
N MET A 24 -1.62 7.35 -1.55
CA MET A 24 -2.22 8.35 -0.66
C MET A 24 -1.92 8.02 0.79
N CYS A 25 -1.12 8.86 1.43
CA CYS A 25 -0.74 8.67 2.82
C CYS A 25 -1.95 8.70 3.76
N GLN A 26 -2.04 7.71 4.63
CA GLN A 26 -3.11 7.59 5.61
C GLN A 26 -2.75 8.22 6.96
N TYR A 27 -1.46 8.43 7.21
CA TYR A 27 -0.96 8.99 8.47
C TYR A 27 -1.49 8.25 9.70
N SER A 28 -1.54 6.92 9.61
CA SER A 28 -2.19 6.07 10.62
C SER A 28 -1.27 5.02 11.23
N ALA A 29 0.02 5.09 10.97
CA ALA A 29 1.00 4.20 11.60
C ALA A 29 1.33 4.69 13.01
N ALA A 30 1.74 3.76 13.88
CA ALA A 30 2.19 4.12 15.21
C ALA A 30 3.48 4.96 15.12
N PRO A 31 3.55 6.11 15.81
CA PRO A 31 4.72 6.99 15.71
C PRO A 31 5.90 6.51 16.52
N GLU A 32 5.68 5.61 17.48
CA GLU A 32 6.72 5.10 18.37
C GLU A 32 6.37 3.70 18.85
N GLY A 33 7.33 3.03 19.48
CA GLY A 33 7.15 1.70 20.01
C GLY A 33 7.52 0.60 19.00
N PRO A 34 7.27 -0.69 19.35
CA PRO A 34 7.70 -1.81 18.51
C PRO A 34 6.98 -1.90 17.17
N SER A 35 5.83 -1.25 17.02
CA SER A 35 5.06 -1.24 15.76
C SER A 35 5.26 0.02 14.94
N THR A 36 6.24 0.85 15.28
CA THR A 36 6.50 2.10 14.57
C THR A 36 6.59 1.86 13.07
N GLY A 37 5.83 2.63 12.31
CA GLY A 37 5.86 2.58 10.85
C GLY A 37 5.32 1.29 10.22
N ALA A 38 4.84 0.34 11.01
CA ALA A 38 4.28 -0.88 10.47
C ALA A 38 2.82 -0.67 10.04
N PRO A 39 2.41 -1.21 8.89
CA PRO A 39 0.99 -1.21 8.54
C PRO A 39 0.20 -2.01 9.57
N ASN A 40 -0.99 -1.52 9.88
CA ASN A 40 -1.88 -2.08 10.90
C ASN A 40 -3.24 -2.43 10.29
N ASP A 41 -4.24 -2.68 11.14
CA ASP A 41 -5.56 -3.05 10.66
C ASP A 41 -6.23 -1.97 9.82
N TRP A 42 -5.94 -0.69 10.08
CA TRP A 42 -6.47 0.39 9.24
C TRP A 42 -5.96 0.24 7.80
N HIS A 43 -4.66 0.05 7.64
CA HIS A 43 -4.06 -0.08 6.31
C HIS A 43 -4.57 -1.33 5.59
N PHE A 44 -4.68 -2.44 6.30
CA PHE A 44 -5.23 -3.65 5.74
C PHE A 44 -6.67 -3.43 5.23
N ALA A 45 -7.54 -2.86 6.08
CA ALA A 45 -8.93 -2.61 5.71
C ALA A 45 -9.02 -1.62 4.55
N HIS A 46 -8.20 -0.57 4.57
CA HIS A 46 -8.17 0.46 3.54
C HIS A 46 -7.83 -0.12 2.16
N TYR A 47 -6.75 -0.87 2.07
CA TYR A 47 -6.33 -1.47 0.80
C TYR A 47 -7.23 -2.63 0.38
N ALA A 48 -7.65 -3.47 1.33
CA ALA A 48 -8.53 -4.59 1.04
C ALA A 48 -9.89 -4.13 0.49
N ALA A 49 -10.42 -3.02 1.00
CA ALA A 49 -11.68 -2.47 0.52
C ALA A 49 -11.59 -2.08 -0.96
N ARG A 50 -10.49 -1.46 -1.38
CA ARG A 50 -10.29 -1.07 -2.77
C ARG A 50 -10.04 -2.27 -3.66
N ALA A 51 -9.26 -3.24 -3.18
CA ALA A 51 -9.01 -4.48 -3.92
C ALA A 51 -10.30 -5.27 -4.12
N ALA A 52 -11.09 -5.44 -3.07
CA ALA A 52 -12.37 -6.14 -3.14
C ALA A 52 -13.37 -5.41 -4.05
N GLY A 53 -13.28 -4.09 -4.14
CA GLY A 53 -14.11 -3.27 -5.01
C GLY A 53 -13.75 -3.35 -6.50
N GLY A 54 -12.64 -4.00 -6.85
CA GLY A 54 -12.27 -4.23 -8.24
C GLY A 54 -11.19 -3.34 -8.80
N THR A 55 -10.50 -2.55 -7.96
CA THR A 55 -9.36 -1.74 -8.40
C THR A 55 -8.29 -2.63 -9.01
N GLY A 56 -7.85 -2.32 -10.23
CA GLY A 56 -6.93 -3.17 -10.98
C GLY A 56 -5.49 -3.10 -10.48
N LEU A 57 -5.06 -1.95 -9.99
CA LEU A 57 -3.72 -1.75 -9.44
C LEU A 57 -3.80 -0.79 -8.27
N ILE A 58 -3.14 -1.14 -7.18
CA ILE A 58 -3.03 -0.29 -6.00
C ILE A 58 -1.57 0.07 -5.80
N VAL A 59 -1.27 1.36 -5.74
CA VAL A 59 0.06 1.85 -5.36
C VAL A 59 -0.05 2.26 -3.89
N VAL A 60 0.70 1.59 -3.03
CA VAL A 60 0.68 1.88 -1.60
C VAL A 60 1.25 3.27 -1.32
N GLU A 61 0.85 3.84 -0.21
CA GLU A 61 1.28 5.15 0.25
C GLU A 61 2.80 5.25 0.41
N ALA A 62 3.30 6.46 0.54
CA ALA A 62 4.71 6.71 0.77
C ALA A 62 5.20 5.89 1.96
N THR A 63 6.27 5.13 1.74
CA THR A 63 6.83 4.18 2.71
C THR A 63 8.31 4.47 2.82
N ALA A 64 8.74 4.91 4.00
CA ALA A 64 10.09 5.38 4.21
C ALA A 64 11.08 4.22 4.29
N VAL A 65 12.27 4.42 3.73
CA VAL A 65 13.36 3.43 3.79
C VAL A 65 14.27 3.63 5.00
N SER A 66 14.04 4.70 5.75
CA SER A 66 14.72 4.98 7.02
C SER A 66 13.78 5.81 7.91
N PRO A 67 13.98 5.80 9.26
CA PRO A 67 13.11 6.59 10.13
C PRO A 67 13.11 8.08 9.80
N GLU A 68 14.27 8.62 9.45
CA GLU A 68 14.41 10.04 9.11
C GLU A 68 13.74 10.39 7.79
N GLY A 69 13.52 9.42 6.92
CA GLY A 69 12.91 9.64 5.61
C GLY A 69 11.39 9.79 5.64
N ARG A 70 10.76 9.62 6.79
CA ARG A 70 9.32 9.78 6.91
C ARG A 70 8.90 11.22 6.70
N ILE A 71 7.76 11.41 6.01
CA ILE A 71 7.15 12.74 5.84
C ILE A 71 6.60 13.22 7.20
N SER A 72 6.01 12.31 7.96
CA SER A 72 5.46 12.55 9.29
C SER A 72 5.78 11.37 10.21
N PRO A 73 5.64 11.54 11.56
CA PRO A 73 5.83 10.42 12.50
C PRO A 73 4.84 9.27 12.29
N TYR A 74 3.74 9.51 11.58
CA TYR A 74 2.66 8.54 11.36
C TYR A 74 2.77 7.82 10.02
N ASP A 75 3.88 7.96 9.32
CA ASP A 75 4.09 7.33 8.02
C ASP A 75 4.50 5.86 8.17
N LEU A 76 4.20 5.10 7.13
CA LEU A 76 4.70 3.74 7.01
C LEU A 76 6.20 3.73 6.73
N GLY A 77 6.83 2.61 7.07
CA GLY A 77 8.23 2.38 6.80
C GLY A 77 8.49 0.93 6.35
N ILE A 78 9.64 0.75 5.75
CA ILE A 78 10.12 -0.57 5.29
C ILE A 78 11.61 -0.70 5.61
N TRP A 79 12.02 -0.26 6.80
CA TRP A 79 13.43 -0.30 7.21
C TRP A 79 13.77 -1.42 8.19
N ASN A 80 12.78 -2.24 8.61
CA ASN A 80 13.04 -3.38 9.49
C ASN A 80 12.12 -4.56 9.20
N ASP A 81 12.42 -5.72 9.80
CA ASP A 81 11.70 -6.95 9.52
C ASP A 81 10.27 -6.97 10.07
N THR A 82 10.03 -6.28 11.19
CA THR A 82 8.66 -6.14 11.72
C THR A 82 7.74 -5.50 10.70
N GLN A 83 8.22 -4.48 10.03
CA GLN A 83 7.47 -3.78 8.98
C GLN A 83 7.28 -4.68 7.76
N VAL A 84 8.32 -5.42 7.36
CA VAL A 84 8.23 -6.35 6.23
C VAL A 84 7.15 -7.39 6.48
N GLU A 85 7.14 -8.00 7.65
CA GLU A 85 6.13 -9.00 8.00
C GLU A 85 4.72 -8.41 8.02
N ALA A 86 4.56 -7.20 8.54
CA ALA A 86 3.27 -6.53 8.56
C ALA A 86 2.75 -6.24 7.15
N PHE A 87 3.64 -5.90 6.20
CA PHE A 87 3.27 -5.69 4.80
C PHE A 87 2.83 -6.98 4.10
N ARG A 88 3.35 -8.13 4.48
CA ARG A 88 3.01 -9.40 3.82
C ARG A 88 1.51 -9.67 3.83
N ARG A 89 0.83 -9.31 4.90
CA ARG A 89 -0.63 -9.47 5.01
C ARG A 89 -1.37 -8.65 3.95
N ILE A 90 -0.80 -7.53 3.55
CA ILE A 90 -1.40 -6.62 2.56
C ILE A 90 -1.09 -7.06 1.14
N THR A 91 0.16 -7.45 0.88
CA THR A 91 0.64 -7.70 -0.48
C THR A 91 0.35 -9.11 -0.99
N ARG A 92 -0.05 -10.01 -0.13
CA ARG A 92 -0.47 -11.35 -0.54
C ARG A 92 -1.97 -11.40 -0.92
#